data_45fe03afab9790c9809b11d5a0808f0b
#
_entry.id   45fe03afab9790c9809b11d5a0808f0b
#
_cell.length_a   1.000
_cell.length_b   1.000
_cell.length_c   1.000
_cell.angle_alpha   90.00
_cell.angle_beta   90.00
_cell.angle_gamma   90.00
#
_symmetry.space_group_name_H-M   'P 1'
#
loop_
_entity.id
_entity.type
_entity.pdbx_description
1 polymer ?
#
loop_
_entity_poly.entity_id
_entity_poly.type
_entity_poly.pdbx_seq_one_letter_code
_entity_poly.pdbx_strand_id
1 'polypeptide(L)'
;MKKYFEKKFWKYIYRRSLNNWYKRNFSSPSPEFVKHEIIKKNNLDNSLWIETGTYYGDTTNLLSNISSKVISIEADKRLYDLALKKFKNSKNIQIINNKSQNTLDEILKNNHNHKNLCIYLDAHLCMDHLTKE
;
A
#
# COMPACT_ATOMS: atom_id res chain seq x y z
N MET A 1 13.27 10.49 27.55
CA MET A 1 13.53 9.05 27.70
C MET A 1 12.65 8.16 26.82
N LYS A 2 11.32 8.28 26.82
CA LYS A 2 10.39 7.45 25.99
C LYS A 2 10.73 7.41 24.49
N LYS A 3 10.92 8.55 23.83
CA LYS A 3 11.31 8.66 22.41
C LYS A 3 12.64 7.98 22.05
N TYR A 4 13.60 7.94 22.99
CA TYR A 4 14.91 7.32 22.77
C TYR A 4 14.81 5.78 22.78
N PHE A 5 14.00 5.22 23.70
CA PHE A 5 13.73 3.78 23.76
C PHE A 5 12.94 3.31 22.54
N GLU A 6 11.93 4.06 22.10
CA GLU A 6 11.17 3.77 20.87
C GLU A 6 12.10 3.71 19.65
N LYS A 7 12.99 4.69 19.49
CA LYS A 7 13.93 4.73 18.36
C LYS A 7 14.91 3.54 18.35
N LYS A 8 15.42 3.11 19.51
CA LYS A 8 16.27 1.92 19.64
C LYS A 8 15.51 0.64 19.35
N PHE A 9 14.29 0.51 19.85
CA PHE A 9 13.43 -0.64 19.66
C PHE A 9 13.08 -0.83 18.17
N TRP A 10 12.65 0.21 17.47
CA TRP A 10 12.37 0.15 16.04
C TRP A 10 13.63 -0.17 15.21
N LYS A 11 14.77 0.39 15.55
CA LYS A 11 16.05 0.07 14.90
C LYS A 11 16.42 -1.42 15.05
N TYR A 12 16.16 -2.00 16.22
CA TYR A 12 16.36 -3.43 16.47
C TYR A 12 15.42 -4.29 15.63
N ILE A 13 14.13 -3.98 15.59
CA ILE A 13 13.12 -4.69 14.80
C ILE A 13 13.47 -4.65 13.31
N TYR A 14 13.80 -3.48 12.77
CA TYR A 14 14.19 -3.33 11.38
C TYR A 14 15.43 -4.18 11.06
N ARG A 15 16.43 -4.13 11.89
CA ARG A 15 17.66 -4.92 11.71
C ARG A 15 17.40 -6.43 11.74
N ARG A 16 16.57 -6.89 12.66
CA ARG A 16 16.17 -8.30 12.75
C ARG A 16 15.37 -8.72 11.51
N SER A 17 14.46 -7.91 11.06
CA SER A 17 13.64 -8.17 9.87
C SER A 17 14.48 -8.22 8.60
N LEU A 18 15.43 -7.30 8.42
CA LEU A 18 16.40 -7.33 7.33
C LEU A 18 17.27 -8.59 7.35
N ASN A 19 17.81 -8.96 8.52
CA ASN A 19 18.62 -10.16 8.66
C ASN A 19 17.84 -11.44 8.31
N ASN A 20 16.57 -11.52 8.72
CA ASN A 20 15.72 -12.64 8.38
C ASN A 20 15.41 -12.70 6.88
N TRP A 21 15.24 -11.54 6.24
CA TRP A 21 15.02 -11.47 4.80
C TRP A 21 16.31 -11.83 4.02
N TYR A 22 17.47 -11.35 4.47
CA TYR A 22 18.79 -11.75 3.94
C TYR A 22 19.01 -13.27 4.03
N LYS A 23 18.70 -13.89 5.19
CA LYS A 23 18.82 -15.36 5.38
C LYS A 23 17.91 -16.16 4.41
N ARG A 24 16.84 -15.56 3.91
CA ARG A 24 15.94 -16.13 2.88
C ARG A 24 16.36 -15.74 1.46
N ASN A 25 17.61 -15.32 1.25
CA ASN A 25 18.11 -14.84 -0.04
C ASN A 25 17.21 -13.77 -0.68
N PHE A 26 16.71 -12.83 0.13
CA PHE A 26 15.80 -11.76 -0.31
C PHE A 26 14.51 -12.26 -0.97
N SER A 27 14.08 -13.50 -0.68
CA SER A 27 12.84 -14.04 -1.19
C SER A 27 11.62 -13.28 -0.66
N SER A 28 10.53 -13.26 -1.44
CA SER A 28 9.25 -12.67 -1.04
C SER A 28 8.67 -13.34 0.22
N PRO A 29 7.94 -12.58 1.08
CA PRO A 29 7.75 -11.14 1.02
C PRO A 29 8.95 -10.36 1.60
N SER A 30 9.22 -9.19 1.04
CA SER A 30 10.16 -8.25 1.65
C SER A 30 9.55 -7.62 2.91
N PRO A 31 10.37 -7.13 3.86
CA PRO A 31 9.84 -6.36 4.98
C PRO A 31 9.08 -5.12 4.50
N GLU A 32 7.96 -4.81 5.13
CA GLU A 32 7.06 -3.73 4.73
C GLU A 32 7.77 -2.36 4.68
N PHE A 33 8.62 -2.06 5.66
CA PHE A 33 9.36 -0.79 5.65
C PHE A 33 10.31 -0.65 4.45
N VAL A 34 10.81 -1.76 3.87
CA VAL A 34 11.62 -1.73 2.63
C VAL A 34 10.75 -1.33 1.46
N LYS A 35 9.55 -1.91 1.34
CA LYS A 35 8.56 -1.49 0.33
C LYS A 35 8.24 0.01 0.47
N HIS A 36 7.98 0.48 1.69
CA HIS A 36 7.69 1.89 1.97
C HIS A 36 8.82 2.83 1.60
N GLU A 37 10.08 2.47 1.87
CA GLU A 37 11.23 3.29 1.47
C GLU A 37 11.42 3.34 -0.04
N ILE A 38 11.17 2.23 -0.75
CA ILE A 38 11.19 2.19 -2.22
C ILE A 38 10.09 3.10 -2.79
N ILE A 39 8.87 3.04 -2.26
CA ILE A 39 7.75 3.89 -2.66
C ILE A 39 8.11 5.37 -2.48
N LYS A 40 8.59 5.77 -1.29
CA LYS A 40 8.98 7.15 -1.00
C LYS A 40 10.07 7.65 -1.94
N LYS A 41 11.09 6.83 -2.20
CA LYS A 41 12.22 7.17 -3.07
C LYS A 41 11.80 7.37 -4.53
N ASN A 42 10.75 6.69 -4.97
CA ASN A 42 10.24 6.77 -6.34
C ASN A 42 8.98 7.65 -6.47
N ASN A 43 8.60 8.35 -5.40
CA ASN A 43 7.47 9.26 -5.47
C ASN A 43 7.81 10.48 -6.33
N LEU A 44 6.85 10.90 -7.13
CA LEU A 44 6.93 12.12 -7.94
C LEU A 44 6.13 13.24 -7.27
N ASP A 45 6.56 14.47 -7.43
CA ASP A 45 5.87 15.63 -6.88
C ASP A 45 4.44 15.73 -7.43
N ASN A 46 3.49 16.02 -6.54
CA ASN A 46 2.08 16.16 -6.90
C ASN A 46 1.53 14.94 -7.67
N SER A 47 1.96 13.74 -7.30
CA SER A 47 1.61 12.49 -7.97
C SER A 47 0.18 12.04 -7.71
N LEU A 48 -0.40 11.31 -8.67
CA LEU A 48 -1.53 10.41 -8.48
C LEU A 48 -0.98 8.98 -8.32
N TRP A 49 -1.26 8.32 -7.21
CA TRP A 49 -0.96 6.91 -7.04
C TRP A 49 -2.17 6.04 -7.30
N ILE A 50 -1.97 4.97 -8.05
CA ILE A 50 -2.93 3.87 -8.21
C ILE A 50 -2.34 2.66 -7.50
N GLU A 51 -3.07 2.14 -6.51
CA GLU A 51 -2.70 0.97 -5.72
C GLU A 51 -3.63 -0.19 -6.03
N THR A 52 -3.07 -1.40 -6.23
CA THR A 52 -3.86 -2.62 -6.31
C THR A 52 -3.67 -3.43 -5.02
N GLY A 53 -4.77 -3.73 -4.33
CA GLY A 53 -4.76 -4.39 -3.02
C GLY A 53 -4.63 -3.38 -1.87
N THR A 54 -5.75 -2.84 -1.41
CA THR A 54 -5.80 -1.93 -0.25
C THR A 54 -5.43 -2.66 1.04
N TYR A 55 -5.92 -3.89 1.21
CA TYR A 55 -5.74 -4.71 2.41
C TYR A 55 -6.13 -3.92 3.67
N TYR A 56 -5.27 -3.81 4.68
CA TYR A 56 -5.53 -2.98 5.87
C TYR A 56 -5.21 -1.49 5.69
N GLY A 57 -4.76 -1.09 4.50
CA GLY A 57 -4.58 0.30 4.10
C GLY A 57 -3.35 0.99 4.68
N ASP A 58 -2.31 0.27 5.05
CA ASP A 58 -1.10 0.89 5.60
C ASP A 58 -0.26 1.53 4.49
N THR A 59 -0.13 0.87 3.34
CA THR A 59 0.47 1.46 2.13
C THR A 59 -0.41 2.59 1.58
N THR A 60 -1.73 2.41 1.51
CA THR A 60 -2.67 3.48 1.11
C THR A 60 -2.48 4.75 1.94
N ASN A 61 -2.34 4.60 3.27
CA ASN A 61 -2.08 5.72 4.17
C ASN A 61 -0.72 6.38 3.89
N LEU A 62 0.33 5.59 3.65
CA LEU A 62 1.64 6.12 3.25
C LEU A 62 1.51 6.94 1.96
N LEU A 63 0.89 6.36 0.93
CA LEU A 63 0.71 7.01 -0.38
C LEU A 63 -0.05 8.34 -0.25
N SER A 64 -1.09 8.39 0.58
CA SER A 64 -1.87 9.61 0.79
C SER A 64 -1.08 10.75 1.44
N ASN A 65 -0.05 10.41 2.23
CA ASN A 65 0.80 11.39 2.90
C ASN A 65 1.91 11.96 1.99
N ILE A 66 2.20 11.30 0.87
CA ILE A 66 3.31 11.70 -0.04
C ILE A 66 2.81 12.13 -1.42
N SER A 67 1.51 12.05 -1.70
CA SER A 67 0.93 12.32 -3.01
C SER A 67 -0.26 13.27 -2.96
N SER A 68 -0.68 13.78 -4.10
CA SER A 68 -1.89 14.62 -4.21
C SER A 68 -3.17 13.81 -4.18
N LYS A 69 -3.16 12.59 -4.72
CA LYS A 69 -4.33 11.69 -4.78
C LYS A 69 -3.90 10.24 -4.77
N VAL A 70 -4.72 9.40 -4.14
CA VAL A 70 -4.60 7.94 -4.18
C VAL A 70 -5.91 7.34 -4.66
N ILE A 71 -5.83 6.40 -5.60
CA ILE A 71 -6.92 5.51 -5.98
C ILE A 71 -6.47 4.10 -5.63
N SER A 72 -7.14 3.46 -4.66
CA SER A 72 -6.81 2.12 -4.21
C SER A 72 -7.93 1.15 -4.56
N ILE A 73 -7.58 -0.01 -5.11
CA ILE A 73 -8.52 -1.04 -5.58
C ILE A 73 -8.48 -2.21 -4.61
N GLU A 74 -9.65 -2.61 -4.08
CA GLU A 74 -9.79 -3.73 -3.16
C GLU A 74 -10.88 -4.69 -3.67
N ALA A 75 -10.53 -5.95 -3.86
CA ALA A 75 -11.46 -6.96 -4.35
C ALA A 75 -12.32 -7.56 -3.23
N ASP A 76 -11.76 -7.73 -2.03
CA ASP A 76 -12.50 -8.26 -0.87
C ASP A 76 -13.45 -7.18 -0.32
N LYS A 77 -14.74 -7.49 -0.34
CA LYS A 77 -15.78 -6.56 0.12
C LYS A 77 -15.62 -6.16 1.60
N ARG A 78 -15.15 -7.07 2.45
CA ARG A 78 -14.97 -6.80 3.90
C ARG A 78 -13.81 -5.85 4.13
N LEU A 79 -12.68 -6.05 3.42
CA LEU A 79 -11.52 -5.17 3.47
C LEU A 79 -11.84 -3.80 2.87
N TYR A 80 -12.61 -3.75 1.78
CA TYR A 80 -13.13 -2.51 1.22
C TYR A 80 -13.95 -1.70 2.24
N ASP A 81 -14.90 -2.34 2.93
CA ASP A 81 -15.73 -1.67 3.93
C ASP A 81 -14.92 -1.18 5.14
N LEU A 82 -13.87 -1.91 5.53
CA LEU A 82 -12.91 -1.47 6.55
C LEU A 82 -12.10 -0.25 6.07
N ALA A 83 -11.64 -0.27 4.82
CA ALA A 83 -10.90 0.83 4.23
C ALA A 83 -11.77 2.10 4.13
N LEU A 84 -13.03 1.99 3.72
CA LEU A 84 -13.96 3.11 3.70
C LEU A 84 -14.13 3.74 5.09
N LYS A 85 -14.24 2.93 6.15
CA LYS A 85 -14.34 3.42 7.53
C LYS A 85 -13.03 4.09 7.96
N LYS A 86 -11.87 3.46 7.67
CA LYS A 86 -10.54 3.98 8.02
C LYS A 86 -10.28 5.34 7.38
N PHE A 87 -10.63 5.49 6.11
CA PHE A 87 -10.31 6.67 5.31
C PHE A 87 -11.48 7.65 5.10
N LYS A 88 -12.57 7.51 5.87
CA LYS A 88 -13.78 8.35 5.73
C LYS A 88 -13.54 9.86 5.75
N ASN A 89 -12.49 10.32 6.43
CA ASN A 89 -12.14 11.74 6.55
C ASN A 89 -11.00 12.16 5.61
N SER A 90 -10.45 11.23 4.81
CA SER A 90 -9.34 11.50 3.90
C SER A 90 -9.89 12.10 2.61
N LYS A 91 -9.44 13.31 2.26
CA LYS A 91 -9.93 14.04 1.09
C LYS A 91 -9.28 13.59 -0.23
N ASN A 92 -8.12 12.95 -0.13
CA ASN A 92 -7.30 12.56 -1.27
C ASN A 92 -7.22 11.05 -1.51
N ILE A 93 -8.06 10.25 -0.83
CA ILE A 93 -8.13 8.80 -1.01
C ILE A 93 -9.48 8.43 -1.61
N GLN A 94 -9.44 7.65 -2.69
CA GLN A 94 -10.58 6.99 -3.31
C GLN A 94 -10.38 5.48 -3.23
N ILE A 95 -11.31 4.75 -2.62
CA ILE A 95 -11.27 3.27 -2.59
C ILE A 95 -12.32 2.74 -3.57
N ILE A 96 -11.93 1.75 -4.39
CA ILE A 96 -12.80 1.11 -5.39
C ILE A 96 -12.92 -0.37 -5.05
N ASN A 97 -14.15 -0.88 -4.89
CA ASN A 97 -14.38 -2.31 -4.71
C ASN A 97 -14.52 -3.01 -6.05
N ASN A 98 -13.43 -3.57 -6.54
CA ASN A 98 -13.40 -4.36 -7.77
C ASN A 98 -12.10 -5.18 -7.85
N LYS A 99 -12.03 -6.10 -8.80
CA LYS A 99 -10.77 -6.77 -9.17
C LYS A 99 -9.91 -5.81 -10.02
N SER A 100 -8.62 -5.76 -9.74
CA SER A 100 -7.69 -4.84 -10.42
C SER A 100 -7.70 -5.00 -11.95
N GLN A 101 -7.72 -6.24 -12.43
CA GLN A 101 -7.73 -6.55 -13.85
C GLN A 101 -8.96 -6.00 -14.60
N ASN A 102 -10.07 -5.76 -13.90
CA ASN A 102 -11.31 -5.27 -14.51
C ASN A 102 -11.41 -3.74 -14.50
N THR A 103 -10.59 -3.06 -13.71
CA THR A 103 -10.79 -1.65 -13.38
C THR A 103 -9.58 -0.78 -13.71
N LEU A 104 -8.37 -1.36 -13.73
CA LEU A 104 -7.13 -0.59 -13.90
C LEU A 104 -7.11 0.19 -15.21
N ASP A 105 -7.53 -0.42 -16.33
CA ASP A 105 -7.55 0.22 -17.65
C ASP A 105 -8.47 1.43 -17.68
N GLU A 106 -9.64 1.35 -17.06
CA GLU A 106 -10.60 2.46 -16.97
C GLU A 106 -10.02 3.60 -16.11
N ILE A 107 -9.41 3.26 -14.96
CA ILE A 107 -8.77 4.26 -14.11
C ILE A 107 -7.66 4.99 -14.86
N LEU A 108 -6.82 4.26 -15.59
CA LEU A 108 -5.74 4.83 -16.39
C LEU A 108 -6.27 5.75 -17.48
N LYS A 109 -7.30 5.33 -18.23
CA LYS A 109 -7.94 6.15 -19.27
C LYS A 109 -8.52 7.43 -18.69
N ASN A 110 -9.20 7.36 -17.54
CA ASN A 110 -9.83 8.52 -16.91
C ASN A 110 -8.84 9.49 -16.27
N ASN A 111 -7.60 9.06 -16.02
CA ASN A 111 -6.56 9.87 -15.38
C ASN A 111 -5.32 10.08 -16.27
N HIS A 112 -5.41 9.82 -17.58
CA HIS A 112 -4.28 9.94 -18.52
C HIS A 112 -3.67 11.35 -18.61
N ASN A 113 -4.44 12.38 -18.27
CA ASN A 113 -3.97 13.77 -18.23
C ASN A 113 -3.21 14.12 -16.94
N HIS A 114 -3.15 13.22 -15.96
CA HIS A 114 -2.39 13.49 -14.74
C HIS A 114 -0.89 13.43 -15.05
N LYS A 115 -0.18 14.54 -14.82
CA LYS A 115 1.23 14.69 -15.22
C LYS A 115 2.15 13.63 -14.60
N ASN A 116 1.94 13.31 -13.32
CA ASN A 116 2.77 12.38 -12.55
C ASN A 116 1.89 11.24 -12.03
N LEU A 117 1.83 10.15 -12.77
CA LEU A 117 1.07 8.96 -12.43
C LEU A 117 2.03 7.86 -11.98
N CYS A 118 1.79 7.31 -10.79
CA CYS A 118 2.55 6.22 -10.19
C CYS A 118 1.63 5.04 -9.93
N ILE A 119 2.12 3.83 -10.11
CA ILE A 119 1.33 2.60 -9.90
C ILE A 119 2.08 1.69 -8.92
N TYR A 120 1.37 1.19 -7.91
CA TYR A 120 1.84 0.17 -6.99
C TYR A 120 0.99 -1.09 -7.15
N LEU A 121 1.59 -2.14 -7.71
CA LEU A 121 0.93 -3.42 -7.96
C LEU A 121 1.27 -4.40 -6.83
N ASP A 122 0.40 -4.60 -5.87
CA ASP A 122 0.57 -5.52 -4.72
C ASP A 122 -0.67 -6.39 -4.46
N ALA A 123 -1.57 -6.52 -5.44
CA ALA A 123 -2.73 -7.38 -5.32
C ALA A 123 -2.32 -8.86 -5.41
N HIS A 124 -2.41 -9.58 -4.29
CA HIS A 124 -2.31 -11.04 -4.28
C HIS A 124 -3.64 -11.65 -3.83
N LEU A 125 -3.92 -12.86 -4.28
CA LEU A 125 -4.94 -13.69 -3.66
C LEU A 125 -4.40 -14.12 -2.28
N CYS A 126 -4.93 -13.51 -1.21
CA CYS A 126 -4.73 -14.02 0.14
C CYS A 126 -5.57 -15.30 0.27
N MET A 127 -4.93 -16.45 0.09
CA MET A 127 -5.60 -17.77 0.17
C MET A 127 -6.13 -18.11 1.58
N ASP A 128 -5.78 -17.34 2.59
CA ASP A 128 -6.12 -17.59 3.99
C ASP A 128 -7.63 -17.47 4.32
N HIS A 129 -8.45 -17.07 3.36
CA HIS A 129 -9.90 -16.91 3.55
C HIS A 129 -10.77 -17.88 2.75
N LEU A 130 -10.16 -18.79 1.95
CA LEU A 130 -10.91 -19.73 1.13
C LEU A 130 -11.08 -21.14 1.75
N THR A 131 -10.58 -21.37 2.97
CA THR A 131 -10.63 -22.69 3.63
C THR A 131 -11.44 -22.70 4.92
N LYS A 132 -12.58 -22.01 4.95
CA LYS A 132 -13.61 -22.21 5.99
C LYS A 132 -14.99 -22.11 5.34
N GLU A 133 -15.37 -23.13 4.62
CA GLU A 133 -16.71 -23.62 4.47
C GLU A 133 -16.73 -25.11 4.83
#